data_9bb3f84a32614d2cbc3831a72dab6950
#
_entry.id   9bb3f84a32614d2cbc3831a72dab6950
#
_cell.length_a   1.000
_cell.length_b   1.000
_cell.length_c   1.000
_cell.angle_alpha   90.00
_cell.angle_beta   90.00
_cell.angle_gamma   90.00
#
_symmetry.space_group_name_H-M   'P 1'
#
loop_
_entity.id
_entity.type
_entity.pdbx_description
1 polymer ?
#
loop_
_entity_poly.entity_id
_entity_poly.type
_entity_poly.pdbx_seq_one_letter_code
_entity_poly.pdbx_strand_id
1 'polypeptide(L)'
;MLKADGFSPIKLLQNKPNSVEHICRVVPPEYVRLYSISSAMTTATGSNLTKGATELELTIGKLQYKNPQHHPFGSVIREGTASQFLAKNNGGKIAIRIVPSPSFHLPHDLTRPVIMFAGGTGISPCRSFWLERTKHSHKVENWLFFSTATREDFYYQQELTELMATGKLQLRVVFSRENIRAIFRANGEGGNWQFIPTTNAHRITDEIQQTETKQLLWELLRDIKDGGKGAYIYLCGQAGFANTIKESLEQVIAEFSQGSPQERRRLAQEMMVMRLLVNRNFYRV
;
A
#
# COMPACT_ATOMS: atom_id res chain seq x y z
N MET A 1 16.47 20.00 7.04
CA MET A 1 16.37 21.08 6.06
C MET A 1 17.25 20.85 4.84
N LEU A 2 18.59 20.84 4.93
CA LEU A 2 19.48 20.68 3.76
C LEU A 2 19.24 19.37 2.93
N LYS A 3 18.85 18.26 3.54
CA LYS A 3 18.49 17.03 2.82
C LYS A 3 17.16 17.14 2.05
N ALA A 4 16.19 17.84 2.57
CA ALA A 4 14.90 18.03 1.91
C ALA A 4 15.02 18.88 0.64
N ASP A 5 15.97 19.82 0.63
CA ASP A 5 16.23 20.68 -0.51
C ASP A 5 17.21 20.07 -1.54
N GLY A 6 17.61 18.80 -1.38
CA GLY A 6 18.52 18.12 -2.27
C GLY A 6 19.99 18.56 -2.15
N PHE A 7 20.36 19.26 -1.09
CA PHE A 7 21.75 19.58 -0.80
C PHE A 7 22.53 18.34 -0.36
N SER A 8 23.70 18.14 -0.96
CA SER A 8 24.68 17.19 -0.42
C SER A 8 25.58 17.93 0.57
N PRO A 9 25.54 17.59 1.87
CA PRO A 9 26.46 18.17 2.86
C PRO A 9 27.92 18.04 2.45
N ILE A 10 28.27 16.96 1.73
CA ILE A 10 29.63 16.70 1.24
C ILE A 10 30.06 17.79 0.26
N LYS A 11 29.18 18.28 -0.63
CA LYS A 11 29.51 19.36 -1.57
C LYS A 11 29.79 20.69 -0.88
N LEU A 12 29.17 20.95 0.28
CA LEU A 12 29.46 22.15 1.07
C LEU A 12 30.81 22.10 1.78
N LEU A 13 31.39 20.91 1.90
CA LEU A 13 32.67 20.68 2.59
C LEU A 13 33.84 20.51 1.61
N GLN A 14 33.62 20.46 0.31
CA GLN A 14 34.65 20.16 -0.72
C GLN A 14 35.84 21.10 -0.74
N ASN A 15 35.71 22.34 -0.26
CA ASN A 15 36.76 23.35 -0.29
C ASN A 15 37.36 23.64 1.09
N LYS A 16 37.16 22.80 2.09
CA LYS A 16 37.65 22.98 3.45
C LYS A 16 38.48 21.77 3.90
N PRO A 17 39.59 21.96 4.61
CA PRO A 17 40.33 20.85 5.21
C PRO A 17 39.46 20.22 6.28
N ASN A 18 38.86 19.07 6.00
CA ASN A 18 37.97 18.40 6.91
C ASN A 18 38.59 17.07 7.35
N SER A 19 38.67 16.86 8.65
CA SER A 19 38.96 15.54 9.19
C SER A 19 37.71 14.63 9.04
N VAL A 20 37.94 13.31 9.00
CA VAL A 20 36.82 12.32 8.98
C VAL A 20 35.88 12.56 10.17
N GLU A 21 36.43 12.90 11.34
CA GLU A 21 35.65 13.19 12.53
C GLU A 21 34.74 14.43 12.34
N HIS A 22 35.24 15.49 11.72
CA HIS A 22 34.44 16.67 11.40
C HIS A 22 33.31 16.33 10.42
N ILE A 23 33.59 15.55 9.40
CA ILE A 23 32.57 15.09 8.45
C ILE A 23 31.49 14.27 9.15
N CYS A 24 31.87 13.33 10.02
CA CYS A 24 30.93 12.50 10.79
C CYS A 24 30.05 13.30 11.75
N ARG A 25 30.54 14.43 12.28
CA ARG A 25 29.73 15.32 13.13
C ARG A 25 28.71 16.13 12.32
N VAL A 26 29.03 16.52 11.11
CA VAL A 26 28.20 17.40 10.26
C VAL A 26 27.25 16.61 9.37
N VAL A 27 27.70 15.46 8.85
CA VAL A 27 26.91 14.60 7.97
C VAL A 27 26.22 13.53 8.81
N PRO A 28 24.91 13.60 8.97
CA PRO A 28 24.17 12.58 9.72
C PRO A 28 24.31 11.22 9.01
N PRO A 29 24.30 10.10 9.76
CA PRO A 29 24.35 8.78 9.19
C PRO A 29 23.15 8.54 8.28
N GLU A 30 23.34 7.70 7.27
CA GLU A 30 22.25 7.28 6.41
C GLU A 30 21.26 6.42 7.21
N TYR A 31 19.99 6.81 7.20
CA TYR A 31 18.95 6.07 7.91
C TYR A 31 18.63 4.77 7.17
N VAL A 32 18.36 3.71 7.91
CA VAL A 32 17.79 2.48 7.36
C VAL A 32 16.45 2.77 6.69
N ARG A 33 16.16 2.10 5.58
CA ARG A 33 14.88 2.17 4.91
C ARG A 33 14.09 0.92 5.22
N LEU A 34 12.82 1.11 5.56
CA LEU A 34 11.88 0.02 5.81
C LEU A 34 11.05 -0.23 4.55
N TYR A 35 10.98 -1.47 4.14
CA TYR A 35 10.17 -1.93 3.02
C TYR A 35 9.25 -3.06 3.49
N SER A 36 8.00 -3.01 3.08
CA SER A 36 7.06 -4.10 3.35
C SER A 36 7.35 -5.30 2.45
N ILE A 37 7.33 -6.49 3.03
CA ILE A 37 7.47 -7.74 2.29
C ILE A 37 6.20 -7.95 1.47
N SER A 38 6.34 -8.27 0.18
CA SER A 38 5.22 -8.52 -0.75
C SER A 38 4.98 -10.00 -1.05
N SER A 39 5.90 -10.89 -0.65
CA SER A 39 5.70 -12.34 -0.71
C SER A 39 5.02 -12.87 0.54
N ALA A 40 4.29 -13.99 0.42
CA ALA A 40 3.93 -14.81 1.56
C ALA A 40 5.14 -15.65 2.02
N MET A 41 5.19 -16.05 3.29
CA MET A 41 6.21 -16.99 3.74
C MET A 41 6.02 -18.33 3.01
N THR A 42 6.94 -18.61 2.11
CA THR A 42 7.08 -19.94 1.50
C THR A 42 8.33 -20.60 2.08
N THR A 43 8.16 -21.75 2.68
CA THR A 43 9.27 -22.69 2.82
C THR A 43 9.65 -23.10 1.41
N ALA A 44 10.81 -22.66 0.93
CA ALA A 44 11.28 -22.96 -0.40
C ALA A 44 11.37 -24.48 -0.60
N THR A 45 10.55 -25.01 -1.48
CA THR A 45 10.54 -26.42 -1.89
C THR A 45 11.22 -26.61 -3.24
N GLY A 46 11.86 -25.56 -3.80
CA GLY A 46 12.53 -25.60 -5.10
C GLY A 46 13.92 -26.24 -5.02
N SER A 47 14.26 -27.03 -6.03
CA SER A 47 15.48 -27.82 -6.18
C SER A 47 16.79 -27.02 -6.22
N ASN A 48 16.75 -25.68 -6.24
CA ASN A 48 17.92 -24.80 -6.39
C ASN A 48 18.24 -23.96 -5.16
N LEU A 49 17.47 -24.08 -4.07
CA LEU A 49 17.71 -23.33 -2.84
C LEU A 49 18.45 -24.23 -1.82
N THR A 50 19.51 -23.71 -1.23
CA THR A 50 20.18 -24.35 -0.09
C THR A 50 19.15 -24.57 1.03
N LYS A 51 19.19 -25.73 1.68
CA LYS A 51 18.31 -26.07 2.80
C LYS A 51 18.27 -24.91 3.82
N GLY A 52 17.09 -24.33 4.06
CA GLY A 52 16.91 -23.21 4.98
C GLY A 52 16.92 -21.80 4.35
N ALA A 53 17.04 -21.68 3.02
CA ALA A 53 16.90 -20.39 2.35
C ALA A 53 15.42 -19.97 2.27
N THR A 54 15.16 -18.69 2.54
CA THR A 54 13.85 -18.09 2.38
C THR A 54 13.91 -17.03 1.28
N GLU A 55 12.98 -17.09 0.35
CA GLU A 55 12.84 -16.08 -0.68
C GLU A 55 11.90 -14.98 -0.20
N LEU A 56 12.32 -13.73 -0.39
CA LEU A 56 11.54 -12.55 -0.02
C LEU A 56 11.41 -11.63 -1.24
N GLU A 57 10.18 -11.18 -1.51
CA GLU A 57 9.90 -10.20 -2.53
C GLU A 57 9.53 -8.85 -1.90
N LEU A 58 9.97 -7.78 -2.55
CA LEU A 58 9.66 -6.40 -2.16
C LEU A 58 9.12 -5.63 -3.37
N THR A 59 8.09 -4.80 -3.16
CA THR A 59 7.62 -3.84 -4.17
C THR A 59 8.19 -2.47 -3.86
N ILE A 60 9.10 -1.98 -4.70
CA ILE A 60 9.84 -0.75 -4.45
C ILE A 60 9.65 0.22 -5.60
N GLY A 61 9.07 1.39 -5.31
CA GLY A 61 9.00 2.48 -6.26
C GLY A 61 10.36 3.16 -6.43
N LYS A 62 10.79 3.35 -7.68
CA LYS A 62 12.00 4.13 -7.97
C LYS A 62 11.69 5.61 -7.74
N LEU A 63 12.29 6.20 -6.71
CA LEU A 63 12.11 7.62 -6.41
C LEU A 63 12.96 8.47 -7.36
N GLN A 64 12.30 9.37 -8.09
CA GLN A 64 12.95 10.43 -8.87
C GLN A 64 12.26 11.76 -8.58
N TYR A 65 13.04 12.82 -8.42
CA TYR A 65 12.51 14.17 -8.21
C TYR A 65 13.44 15.23 -8.82
N LYS A 66 12.88 16.38 -9.17
CA LYS A 66 13.65 17.53 -9.63
C LYS A 66 13.95 18.44 -8.45
N ASN A 67 15.16 19.00 -8.41
CA ASN A 67 15.45 20.10 -7.49
C ASN A 67 14.54 21.30 -7.81
N PRO A 68 14.21 22.13 -6.80
CA PRO A 68 13.55 23.42 -7.03
C PRO A 68 14.32 24.27 -8.07
N GLN A 69 13.62 25.07 -8.87
CA GLN A 69 14.24 25.90 -9.93
C GLN A 69 15.34 26.83 -9.41
N HIS A 70 15.23 27.32 -8.17
CA HIS A 70 16.20 28.21 -7.51
C HIS A 70 17.28 27.47 -6.72
N HIS A 71 17.42 26.15 -6.92
CA HIS A 71 18.46 25.39 -6.24
C HIS A 71 19.86 25.83 -6.74
N PRO A 72 20.85 26.06 -5.83
CA PRO A 72 22.19 26.58 -6.21
C PRO A 72 22.93 25.74 -7.26
N PHE A 73 22.58 24.47 -7.38
CA PHE A 73 23.17 23.53 -8.34
C PHE A 73 22.30 23.32 -9.60
N GLY A 74 21.34 24.21 -9.85
CA GLY A 74 20.45 24.16 -11.00
C GLY A 74 19.37 23.06 -10.93
N SER A 75 18.57 22.97 -11.99
CA SER A 75 17.53 21.96 -12.13
C SER A 75 18.15 20.61 -12.50
N VAL A 76 18.36 19.74 -11.51
CA VAL A 76 18.94 18.40 -11.70
C VAL A 76 17.92 17.37 -11.26
N ILE A 77 17.77 16.29 -12.04
CA ILE A 77 17.00 15.12 -11.63
C ILE A 77 17.81 14.37 -10.56
N ARG A 78 17.19 14.15 -9.43
CA ARG A 78 17.73 13.38 -8.32
C ARG A 78 17.03 12.04 -8.23
N GLU A 79 17.77 11.04 -7.82
CA GLU A 79 17.25 9.69 -7.57
C GLU A 79 17.33 9.35 -6.08
N GLY A 80 16.38 8.57 -5.59
CA GLY A 80 16.39 8.12 -4.21
C GLY A 80 17.57 7.16 -3.96
N THR A 81 18.35 7.40 -2.90
CA THR A 81 19.56 6.65 -2.59
C THR A 81 19.33 5.14 -2.53
N ALA A 82 18.35 4.72 -1.73
CA ALA A 82 18.09 3.29 -1.54
C ALA A 82 17.41 2.64 -2.76
N SER A 83 16.41 3.28 -3.36
CA SER A 83 15.72 2.72 -4.53
C SER A 83 16.64 2.62 -5.75
N GLN A 84 17.55 3.58 -5.94
CA GLN A 84 18.56 3.51 -6.99
C GLN A 84 19.61 2.42 -6.72
N PHE A 85 20.07 2.32 -5.47
CA PHE A 85 21.02 1.27 -5.06
C PHE A 85 20.42 -0.12 -5.35
N LEU A 86 19.18 -0.36 -4.93
CA LEU A 86 18.50 -1.64 -5.15
C LEU A 86 18.30 -1.93 -6.64
N ALA A 87 17.92 -0.92 -7.43
CA ALA A 87 17.73 -1.08 -8.89
C ALA A 87 19.05 -1.42 -9.62
N LYS A 88 20.19 -0.95 -9.13
CA LYS A 88 21.52 -1.21 -9.73
C LYS A 88 22.18 -2.49 -9.21
N ASN A 89 21.77 -2.99 -8.06
CA ASN A 89 22.42 -4.13 -7.39
C ASN A 89 21.79 -5.47 -7.84
N ASN A 90 21.75 -5.70 -9.15
CA ASN A 90 21.22 -6.95 -9.70
C ASN A 90 22.16 -8.12 -9.42
N GLY A 91 21.69 -9.11 -8.65
CA GLY A 91 22.45 -10.29 -8.25
C GLY A 91 23.50 -10.05 -7.16
N GLY A 92 23.62 -8.82 -6.64
CA GLY A 92 24.53 -8.51 -5.54
C GLY A 92 24.01 -8.91 -4.16
N LYS A 93 24.93 -8.99 -3.18
CA LYS A 93 24.58 -9.27 -1.79
C LYS A 93 24.21 -7.98 -1.05
N ILE A 94 23.12 -8.02 -0.30
CA ILE A 94 22.61 -6.89 0.49
C ILE A 94 22.38 -7.38 1.93
N ALA A 95 22.88 -6.62 2.91
CA ALA A 95 22.58 -6.88 4.31
C ALA A 95 21.16 -6.35 4.64
N ILE A 96 20.29 -7.22 5.10
CA ILE A 96 18.94 -6.88 5.51
C ILE A 96 18.65 -7.37 6.93
N ARG A 97 17.68 -6.75 7.57
CA ARG A 97 17.10 -7.23 8.84
C ARG A 97 15.59 -7.26 8.70
N ILE A 98 14.98 -8.37 9.06
CA ILE A 98 13.52 -8.47 9.14
C ILE A 98 13.10 -7.86 10.48
N VAL A 99 12.16 -6.92 10.41
CA VAL A 99 11.59 -6.24 11.58
C VAL A 99 10.10 -6.60 11.64
N PRO A 100 9.64 -7.28 12.69
CA PRO A 100 8.21 -7.57 12.86
C PRO A 100 7.39 -6.27 12.92
N SER A 101 6.18 -6.31 12.37
CA SER A 101 5.21 -5.23 12.49
C SER A 101 4.13 -5.62 13.51
N PRO A 102 4.18 -5.13 14.76
CA PRO A 102 3.27 -5.55 15.80
C PRO A 102 1.82 -5.08 15.58
N SER A 103 1.63 -4.03 14.78
CA SER A 103 0.33 -3.41 14.54
C SER A 103 -0.21 -3.61 13.13
N PHE A 104 0.53 -4.31 12.25
CA PHE A 104 0.12 -4.52 10.87
C PHE A 104 0.45 -5.94 10.41
N HIS A 105 -0.41 -6.86 10.77
CA HIS A 105 -0.32 -8.29 10.47
C HIS A 105 -1.72 -8.87 10.27
N LEU A 106 -1.83 -10.03 9.66
CA LEU A 106 -3.11 -10.72 9.51
C LEU A 106 -3.72 -11.07 10.89
N PRO A 107 -5.05 -11.09 11.01
CA PRO A 107 -5.71 -11.51 12.25
C PRO A 107 -5.50 -13.02 12.47
N HIS A 108 -5.57 -13.45 13.71
CA HIS A 108 -5.52 -14.88 14.03
C HIS A 108 -6.69 -15.65 13.42
N ASP A 109 -7.87 -15.04 13.42
CA ASP A 109 -9.05 -15.58 12.75
C ASP A 109 -9.03 -15.22 11.27
N LEU A 110 -8.54 -16.12 10.44
CA LEU A 110 -8.46 -15.96 8.99
C LEU A 110 -9.82 -16.14 8.30
N THR A 111 -10.87 -16.56 9.00
CA THR A 111 -12.20 -16.75 8.40
C THR A 111 -12.94 -15.43 8.19
N ARG A 112 -12.57 -14.38 8.92
CA ARG A 112 -13.17 -13.05 8.76
C ARG A 112 -12.72 -12.38 7.47
N PRO A 113 -13.61 -11.64 6.81
CA PRO A 113 -13.24 -10.86 5.64
C PRO A 113 -12.14 -9.84 5.95
N VAL A 114 -11.32 -9.53 4.95
CA VAL A 114 -10.38 -8.42 5.01
C VAL A 114 -10.64 -7.45 3.86
N ILE A 115 -10.58 -6.16 4.19
CA ILE A 115 -10.69 -5.07 3.23
C ILE A 115 -9.36 -4.34 3.22
N MET A 116 -8.67 -4.37 2.10
CA MET A 116 -7.35 -3.75 1.94
C MET A 116 -7.47 -2.49 1.09
N PHE A 117 -7.00 -1.36 1.59
CA PHE A 117 -6.85 -0.11 0.83
C PHE A 117 -5.37 0.14 0.58
N ALA A 118 -4.98 0.16 -0.68
CA ALA A 118 -3.59 0.29 -1.10
C ALA A 118 -3.40 1.50 -2.02
N GLY A 119 -2.40 2.34 -1.71
CA GLY A 119 -1.99 3.47 -2.55
C GLY A 119 -0.59 3.25 -3.13
N GLY A 120 -0.46 3.14 -4.46
CA GLY A 120 0.82 2.91 -5.14
C GLY A 120 1.54 1.67 -4.60
N THR A 121 2.81 1.82 -4.22
CA THR A 121 3.62 0.72 -3.63
C THR A 121 3.11 0.23 -2.27
N GLY A 122 2.10 0.90 -1.69
CA GLY A 122 1.37 0.40 -0.53
C GLY A 122 0.62 -0.92 -0.77
N ILE A 123 0.52 -1.37 -2.01
CA ILE A 123 0.03 -2.70 -2.37
C ILE A 123 0.94 -3.84 -1.85
N SER A 124 2.22 -3.55 -1.59
CA SER A 124 3.23 -4.54 -1.17
C SER A 124 2.78 -5.44 -0.01
N PRO A 125 2.41 -4.92 1.17
CA PRO A 125 1.96 -5.77 2.26
C PRO A 125 0.60 -6.41 1.99
N CYS A 126 -0.26 -5.78 1.20
CA CYS A 126 -1.54 -6.37 0.80
C CYS A 126 -1.31 -7.65 -0.01
N ARG A 127 -0.27 -7.66 -0.88
CA ARG A 127 0.08 -8.85 -1.65
C ARG A 127 0.47 -10.01 -0.74
N SER A 128 1.31 -9.80 0.24
CA SER A 128 1.64 -10.86 1.20
C SER A 128 0.41 -11.42 1.91
N PHE A 129 -0.57 -10.56 2.21
CA PHE A 129 -1.80 -10.96 2.89
C PHE A 129 -2.71 -11.81 2.00
N TRP A 130 -2.98 -11.41 0.76
CA TRP A 130 -3.84 -12.25 -0.10
C TRP A 130 -3.14 -13.55 -0.50
N LEU A 131 -1.82 -13.54 -0.73
CA LEU A 131 -1.07 -14.76 -1.00
C LEU A 131 -1.14 -15.74 0.17
N GLU A 132 -1.03 -15.26 1.40
CA GLU A 132 -1.16 -16.13 2.58
C GLU A 132 -2.58 -16.65 2.74
N ARG A 133 -3.59 -15.77 2.67
CA ARG A 133 -4.98 -16.14 2.86
C ARG A 133 -5.52 -17.07 1.78
N THR A 134 -5.07 -16.95 0.53
CA THR A 134 -5.50 -17.82 -0.58
C THR A 134 -4.90 -19.22 -0.55
N LYS A 135 -3.91 -19.48 0.31
CA LYS A 135 -3.40 -20.86 0.57
C LYS A 135 -4.40 -21.70 1.37
N HIS A 136 -5.24 -21.07 2.15
CA HIS A 136 -6.21 -21.79 2.97
C HIS A 136 -7.42 -22.23 2.13
N SER A 137 -7.88 -23.46 2.36
CA SER A 137 -8.99 -24.07 1.63
C SER A 137 -10.36 -23.44 1.90
N HIS A 138 -10.44 -22.53 2.88
CA HIS A 138 -11.68 -21.84 3.22
C HIS A 138 -11.99 -20.75 2.20
N LYS A 139 -13.27 -20.51 1.93
CA LYS A 139 -13.73 -19.33 1.18
C LYS A 139 -13.49 -18.08 2.01
N VAL A 140 -12.26 -17.59 1.97
CA VAL A 140 -11.89 -16.33 2.62
C VAL A 140 -12.26 -15.18 1.72
N GLU A 141 -12.98 -14.22 2.24
CA GLU A 141 -13.40 -13.04 1.50
C GLU A 141 -12.31 -11.97 1.58
N ASN A 142 -11.68 -11.68 0.45
CA ASN A 142 -10.61 -10.70 0.31
C ASN A 142 -11.07 -9.57 -0.60
N TRP A 143 -11.04 -8.34 -0.11
CA TRP A 143 -11.35 -7.13 -0.86
C TRP A 143 -10.10 -6.25 -0.97
N LEU A 144 -9.81 -5.78 -2.18
CA LEU A 144 -8.74 -4.82 -2.43
C LEU A 144 -9.29 -3.59 -3.15
N PHE A 145 -9.10 -2.43 -2.55
CA PHE A 145 -9.30 -1.12 -3.15
C PHE A 145 -7.92 -0.54 -3.46
N PHE A 146 -7.53 -0.55 -4.73
CA PHE A 146 -6.20 -0.15 -5.16
C PHE A 146 -6.24 1.17 -5.92
N SER A 147 -5.47 2.14 -5.45
CA SER A 147 -5.27 3.43 -6.13
C SER A 147 -3.82 3.53 -6.59
N THR A 148 -3.63 3.71 -7.89
CA THR A 148 -2.32 3.98 -8.48
C THR A 148 -2.36 5.21 -9.39
N ALA A 149 -1.21 5.63 -9.92
CA ALA A 149 -1.16 6.86 -10.72
C ALA A 149 -1.76 6.66 -12.11
N THR A 150 -1.28 5.67 -12.84
CA THR A 150 -1.64 5.37 -14.23
C THR A 150 -1.84 3.87 -14.42
N ARG A 151 -2.34 3.47 -15.59
CA ARG A 151 -2.45 2.05 -15.96
C ARG A 151 -1.10 1.35 -16.06
N GLU A 152 -0.05 2.07 -16.41
CA GLU A 152 1.31 1.54 -16.43
C GLU A 152 1.81 1.15 -15.04
N ASP A 153 1.28 1.81 -14.00
CA ASP A 153 1.56 1.50 -12.60
C ASP A 153 0.58 0.47 -12.00
N PHE A 154 -0.17 -0.25 -12.82
CA PHE A 154 -1.05 -1.31 -12.33
C PHE A 154 -0.25 -2.54 -11.92
N TYR A 155 0.39 -2.44 -10.76
CA TYR A 155 1.22 -3.51 -10.19
C TYR A 155 0.42 -4.80 -10.03
N TYR A 156 1.04 -5.92 -10.39
CA TYR A 156 0.47 -7.27 -10.29
C TYR A 156 -0.83 -7.49 -11.10
N GLN A 157 -1.05 -6.73 -12.17
CA GLN A 157 -2.29 -6.78 -12.96
C GLN A 157 -2.66 -8.22 -13.35
N GLN A 158 -1.72 -9.02 -13.84
CA GLN A 158 -1.98 -10.39 -14.24
C GLN A 158 -2.40 -11.26 -13.06
N GLU A 159 -1.64 -11.26 -11.96
CA GLU A 159 -1.95 -12.00 -10.73
C GLU A 159 -3.33 -11.62 -10.16
N LEU A 160 -3.62 -10.32 -10.12
CA LEU A 160 -4.91 -9.81 -9.65
C LEU A 160 -6.07 -10.20 -10.58
N THR A 161 -5.84 -10.25 -11.89
CA THR A 161 -6.83 -10.72 -12.88
C THR A 161 -7.19 -12.17 -12.65
N GLU A 162 -6.19 -13.04 -12.45
CA GLU A 162 -6.38 -14.45 -12.15
C GLU A 162 -7.12 -14.70 -10.82
N LEU A 163 -6.77 -13.93 -9.80
CA LEU A 163 -7.45 -14.02 -8.49
C LEU A 163 -8.91 -13.56 -8.55
N MET A 164 -9.23 -12.55 -9.36
CA MET A 164 -10.61 -12.12 -9.60
C MET A 164 -11.40 -13.16 -10.39
N ALA A 165 -10.82 -13.71 -11.46
CA ALA A 165 -11.45 -14.73 -12.28
C ALA A 165 -11.80 -15.98 -11.46
N THR A 166 -10.93 -16.35 -10.50
CA THR A 166 -11.15 -17.51 -9.62
C THR A 166 -11.98 -17.18 -8.36
N GLY A 167 -12.43 -15.93 -8.20
CA GLY A 167 -13.23 -15.49 -7.03
C GLY A 167 -12.47 -15.42 -5.71
N LYS A 168 -11.12 -15.53 -5.73
CA LYS A 168 -10.28 -15.51 -4.52
C LYS A 168 -10.03 -14.10 -3.98
N LEU A 169 -10.24 -13.08 -4.82
CA LEU A 169 -10.10 -11.68 -4.48
C LEU A 169 -11.18 -10.87 -5.22
N GLN A 170 -11.72 -9.86 -4.57
CA GLN A 170 -12.53 -8.81 -5.19
C GLN A 170 -11.70 -7.52 -5.27
N LEU A 171 -11.62 -6.90 -6.44
CA LEU A 171 -10.79 -5.73 -6.66
C LEU A 171 -11.60 -4.55 -7.20
N ARG A 172 -11.33 -3.38 -6.63
CA ARG A 172 -11.65 -2.08 -7.20
C ARG A 172 -10.35 -1.33 -7.45
N VAL A 173 -10.04 -1.01 -8.70
CA VAL A 173 -8.82 -0.27 -9.06
C VAL A 173 -9.18 1.09 -9.67
N VAL A 174 -8.43 2.12 -9.27
CA VAL A 174 -8.56 3.48 -9.81
C VAL A 174 -7.20 4.03 -10.20
N PHE A 175 -7.20 4.88 -11.24
CA PHE A 175 -6.00 5.52 -11.78
C PHE A 175 -6.08 7.03 -11.53
N SER A 176 -5.40 7.49 -10.49
CA SER A 176 -5.59 8.83 -9.93
C SER A 176 -5.12 9.98 -10.83
N ARG A 177 -4.40 9.68 -11.92
CA ARG A 177 -3.92 10.66 -12.91
C ARG A 177 -4.50 10.44 -14.30
N GLU A 178 -5.45 9.51 -14.44
CA GLU A 178 -6.14 9.26 -15.70
C GLU A 178 -7.64 9.44 -15.52
N ASN A 179 -8.31 9.98 -16.55
CA ASN A 179 -9.77 10.17 -16.56
C ASN A 179 -10.44 8.89 -17.08
N ILE A 180 -10.29 7.80 -16.32
CA ILE A 180 -10.88 6.51 -16.65
C ILE A 180 -11.39 5.80 -15.40
N ARG A 181 -12.41 4.98 -15.59
CA ARG A 181 -12.89 3.99 -14.63
C ARG A 181 -12.58 2.60 -15.16
N ALA A 182 -11.97 1.77 -14.31
CA ALA A 182 -11.67 0.39 -14.65
C ALA A 182 -12.80 -0.54 -14.16
N ILE A 183 -13.27 -1.41 -15.04
CA ILE A 183 -14.27 -2.43 -14.73
C ILE A 183 -13.73 -3.79 -15.16
N PHE A 184 -13.75 -4.76 -14.25
CA PHE A 184 -13.44 -6.13 -14.58
C PHE A 184 -14.69 -6.88 -15.05
N ARG A 185 -14.56 -7.63 -16.15
CA ARG A 185 -15.61 -8.51 -16.63
C ARG A 185 -15.07 -9.93 -16.71
N ALA A 186 -15.62 -10.81 -15.89
CA ALA A 186 -15.31 -12.24 -15.97
C ALA A 186 -15.86 -12.85 -17.27
N ASN A 187 -15.09 -13.74 -17.89
CA ASN A 187 -15.47 -14.50 -19.07
C ASN A 187 -14.97 -15.96 -18.94
N GLY A 188 -15.80 -16.84 -18.41
CA GLY A 188 -15.41 -18.24 -18.14
C GLY A 188 -14.30 -18.33 -17.08
N GLU A 189 -13.16 -18.95 -17.43
CA GLU A 189 -12.01 -19.13 -16.51
C GLU A 189 -11.09 -17.90 -16.43
N GLY A 190 -11.39 -16.83 -17.16
CA GLY A 190 -10.59 -15.61 -17.22
C GLY A 190 -11.40 -14.36 -17.01
N GLY A 191 -10.86 -13.24 -17.49
CA GLY A 191 -11.56 -11.95 -17.47
C GLY A 191 -10.75 -10.86 -18.11
N ASN A 192 -11.45 -9.78 -18.47
CA ASN A 192 -10.85 -8.63 -19.13
C ASN A 192 -11.18 -7.34 -18.39
N TRP A 193 -10.21 -6.42 -18.38
CA TRP A 193 -10.38 -5.06 -17.90
C TRP A 193 -10.93 -4.18 -19.01
N GLN A 194 -12.02 -3.48 -18.71
CA GLN A 194 -12.54 -2.40 -19.53
C GLN A 194 -12.20 -1.05 -18.88
N PHE A 195 -11.63 -0.15 -19.67
CA PHE A 195 -11.28 1.20 -19.24
C PHE A 195 -12.24 2.20 -19.87
N ILE A 196 -13.16 2.71 -19.08
CA ILE A 196 -14.23 3.61 -19.54
C ILE A 196 -13.78 5.05 -19.30
N PRO A 197 -13.72 5.91 -20.34
CA PRO A 197 -13.42 7.32 -20.17
C PRO A 197 -14.40 8.02 -19.21
N THR A 198 -13.87 8.91 -18.36
CA THR A 198 -14.64 9.74 -17.44
C THR A 198 -14.29 11.22 -17.65
N THR A 199 -15.16 12.12 -17.24
CA THR A 199 -14.93 13.58 -17.36
C THR A 199 -13.77 14.03 -16.45
N ASN A 200 -13.66 13.42 -15.26
CA ASN A 200 -12.65 13.73 -14.26
C ASN A 200 -11.97 12.44 -13.81
N ALA A 201 -10.77 12.57 -13.22
CA ALA A 201 -10.08 11.44 -12.63
C ALA A 201 -10.95 10.78 -11.56
N HIS A 202 -11.22 9.48 -11.74
CA HIS A 202 -11.97 8.69 -10.79
C HIS A 202 -11.08 8.30 -9.61
N ARG A 203 -11.46 8.75 -8.42
CA ARG A 203 -10.69 8.51 -7.18
C ARG A 203 -11.23 7.31 -6.42
N ILE A 204 -10.42 6.75 -5.53
CA ILE A 204 -10.86 5.65 -4.68
C ILE A 204 -12.01 6.07 -3.74
N THR A 205 -12.07 7.35 -3.36
CA THR A 205 -13.19 7.91 -2.59
C THR A 205 -14.48 7.92 -3.40
N ASP A 206 -14.41 8.20 -4.69
CA ASP A 206 -15.57 8.17 -5.57
C ASP A 206 -16.10 6.74 -5.71
N GLU A 207 -15.19 5.76 -5.75
CA GLU A 207 -15.55 4.34 -5.74
C GLU A 207 -16.19 3.91 -4.41
N ILE A 208 -15.67 4.37 -3.27
CA ILE A 208 -16.24 4.13 -1.94
C ILE A 208 -17.67 4.73 -1.85
N GLN A 209 -17.90 5.89 -2.42
CA GLN A 209 -19.17 6.61 -2.36
C GLN A 209 -20.23 6.10 -3.35
N GLN A 210 -19.93 5.14 -4.23
CA GLN A 210 -20.94 4.46 -5.03
C GLN A 210 -21.94 3.74 -4.12
N THR A 211 -23.23 3.85 -4.42
CA THR A 211 -24.29 3.28 -3.58
C THR A 211 -24.08 1.79 -3.27
N GLU A 212 -23.74 1.02 -4.29
CA GLU A 212 -23.48 -0.42 -4.16
C GLU A 212 -22.25 -0.70 -3.29
N THR A 213 -21.18 0.10 -3.44
CA THR A 213 -19.94 -0.04 -2.66
C THR A 213 -20.16 0.35 -1.20
N LYS A 214 -20.94 1.40 -0.93
CA LYS A 214 -21.32 1.78 0.44
C LYS A 214 -22.08 0.67 1.16
N GLN A 215 -23.09 0.09 0.49
CA GLN A 215 -23.87 -1.03 1.04
C GLN A 215 -22.98 -2.24 1.34
N LEU A 216 -22.14 -2.61 0.38
CA LEU A 216 -21.16 -3.67 0.53
C LEU A 216 -20.22 -3.43 1.72
N LEU A 217 -19.62 -2.24 1.82
CA LEU A 217 -18.74 -1.90 2.91
C LEU A 217 -19.44 -1.95 4.27
N TRP A 218 -20.69 -1.49 4.34
CA TRP A 218 -21.49 -1.59 5.56
C TRP A 218 -21.74 -3.05 5.97
N GLU A 219 -22.13 -3.92 5.03
CA GLU A 219 -22.33 -5.36 5.30
C GLU A 219 -21.05 -6.04 5.78
N LEU A 220 -19.91 -5.68 5.19
CA LEU A 220 -18.61 -6.21 5.57
C LEU A 220 -18.18 -5.74 6.96
N LEU A 221 -18.39 -4.46 7.29
CA LEU A 221 -17.87 -3.83 8.50
C LEU A 221 -18.76 -4.02 9.71
N ARG A 222 -20.08 -4.09 9.53
CA ARG A 222 -21.05 -4.28 10.61
C ARG A 222 -20.70 -5.52 11.45
N ASP A 223 -20.98 -5.48 12.74
CA ASP A 223 -20.68 -6.59 13.63
C ASP A 223 -21.45 -7.87 13.27
N ILE A 224 -20.83 -9.01 13.55
CA ILE A 224 -21.44 -10.32 13.30
C ILE A 224 -22.74 -10.49 14.11
N LYS A 225 -22.76 -10.00 15.36
CA LYS A 225 -23.95 -10.02 16.22
C LYS A 225 -25.12 -9.22 15.64
N ASP A 226 -24.83 -8.23 14.81
CA ASP A 226 -25.82 -7.37 14.16
C ASP A 226 -26.09 -7.82 12.71
N GLY A 227 -25.65 -9.02 12.32
CA GLY A 227 -25.85 -9.63 11.01
C GLY A 227 -24.86 -9.18 9.95
N GLY A 228 -23.78 -8.49 10.31
CA GLY A 228 -22.65 -8.18 9.44
C GLY A 228 -21.59 -9.26 9.41
N LYS A 229 -20.45 -8.96 8.76
CA LYS A 229 -19.33 -9.91 8.62
C LYS A 229 -18.12 -9.57 9.51
N GLY A 230 -18.09 -8.41 10.13
CA GLY A 230 -17.05 -7.99 11.06
C GLY A 230 -15.65 -7.94 10.44
N ALA A 231 -15.52 -7.47 9.21
CA ALA A 231 -14.28 -7.40 8.46
C ALA A 231 -13.20 -6.55 9.15
N TYR A 232 -11.93 -6.91 8.94
CA TYR A 232 -10.79 -6.07 9.27
C TYR A 232 -10.41 -5.17 8.10
N ILE A 233 -9.97 -3.94 8.40
CA ILE A 233 -9.52 -2.96 7.42
C ILE A 233 -8.01 -2.84 7.50
N TYR A 234 -7.34 -2.98 6.37
CA TYR A 234 -5.91 -2.74 6.22
C TYR A 234 -5.68 -1.56 5.30
N LEU A 235 -4.88 -0.60 5.76
CA LEU A 235 -4.64 0.63 5.02
C LEU A 235 -3.14 0.88 4.89
N CYS A 236 -2.66 0.94 3.64
CA CYS A 236 -1.27 1.18 3.32
C CYS A 236 -1.11 2.14 2.14
N GLY A 237 -0.46 3.27 2.40
CA GLY A 237 -0.24 4.34 1.43
C GLY A 237 0.25 5.61 2.10
N GLN A 238 0.38 6.69 1.35
CA GLN A 238 0.78 7.99 1.91
C GLN A 238 -0.24 8.51 2.92
N ALA A 239 0.20 9.38 3.84
CA ALA A 239 -0.62 9.92 4.92
C ALA A 239 -1.92 10.57 4.42
N GLY A 240 -1.84 11.37 3.36
CA GLY A 240 -3.02 12.00 2.76
C GLY A 240 -4.04 10.99 2.25
N PHE A 241 -3.58 9.95 1.55
CA PHE A 241 -4.43 8.84 1.10
C PHE A 241 -5.10 8.14 2.28
N ALA A 242 -4.33 7.84 3.34
CA ALA A 242 -4.85 7.15 4.50
C ALA A 242 -5.96 7.95 5.22
N ASN A 243 -5.76 9.25 5.42
CA ASN A 243 -6.74 10.11 6.06
C ASN A 243 -8.03 10.20 5.23
N THR A 244 -7.90 10.39 3.92
CA THR A 244 -9.05 10.48 3.01
C THR A 244 -9.89 9.19 3.01
N ILE A 245 -9.24 8.02 3.00
CA ILE A 245 -9.95 6.73 3.11
C ILE A 245 -10.67 6.60 4.45
N LYS A 246 -9.98 6.94 5.55
CA LYS A 246 -10.56 6.89 6.89
C LYS A 246 -11.82 7.75 6.98
N GLU A 247 -11.75 9.00 6.54
CA GLU A 247 -12.89 9.92 6.52
C GLU A 247 -14.05 9.39 5.68
N SER A 248 -13.76 8.82 4.50
CA SER A 248 -14.77 8.23 3.62
C SER A 248 -15.47 7.02 4.25
N LEU A 249 -14.72 6.17 4.96
CA LEU A 249 -15.29 5.01 5.66
C LEU A 249 -16.11 5.44 6.88
N GLU A 250 -15.66 6.43 7.65
CA GLU A 250 -16.43 7.00 8.75
C GLU A 250 -17.78 7.58 8.28
N GLN A 251 -17.78 8.23 7.10
CA GLN A 251 -19.02 8.72 6.48
C GLN A 251 -19.97 7.57 6.11
N VAL A 252 -19.44 6.51 5.48
CA VAL A 252 -20.25 5.33 5.12
C VAL A 252 -20.84 4.69 6.38
N ILE A 253 -20.07 4.44 7.41
CA ILE A 253 -20.54 3.84 8.66
C ILE A 253 -21.63 4.73 9.31
N ALA A 254 -21.39 6.05 9.37
CA ALA A 254 -22.34 6.99 9.95
C ALA A 254 -23.65 7.07 9.15
N GLU A 255 -23.60 6.93 7.81
CA GLU A 255 -24.78 6.94 6.94
C GLU A 255 -25.74 5.77 7.24
N PHE A 256 -25.19 4.58 7.46
CA PHE A 256 -25.97 3.36 7.71
C PHE A 256 -26.27 3.10 9.19
N SER A 257 -25.66 3.85 10.10
CA SER A 257 -25.88 3.71 11.55
C SER A 257 -27.17 4.41 11.99
N GLN A 258 -27.80 3.88 13.04
CA GLN A 258 -28.98 4.48 13.68
C GLN A 258 -28.57 5.45 14.80
N GLY A 259 -29.48 6.37 15.16
CA GLY A 259 -29.30 7.33 16.22
C GLY A 259 -29.09 8.78 15.74
N SER A 260 -28.80 9.66 16.68
CA SER A 260 -28.50 11.08 16.40
C SER A 260 -27.20 11.24 15.59
N PRO A 261 -26.99 12.36 14.91
CA PRO A 261 -25.74 12.60 14.17
C PRO A 261 -24.47 12.45 15.02
N GLN A 262 -24.53 12.77 16.29
CA GLN A 262 -23.39 12.61 17.23
C GLN A 262 -23.13 11.14 17.56
N GLU A 263 -24.17 10.37 17.85
CA GLU A 263 -24.07 8.93 18.13
C GLU A 263 -23.54 8.16 16.90
N ARG A 264 -24.02 8.47 15.71
CA ARG A 264 -23.54 7.85 14.46
C ARG A 264 -22.06 8.12 14.21
N ARG A 265 -21.57 9.35 14.45
CA ARG A 265 -20.15 9.69 14.33
C ARG A 265 -19.31 8.95 15.36
N ARG A 266 -19.78 8.89 16.63
CA ARG A 266 -19.08 8.16 17.68
C ARG A 266 -18.95 6.67 17.32
N LEU A 267 -20.05 6.04 16.88
CA LEU A 267 -20.05 4.65 16.47
C LEU A 267 -19.08 4.39 15.31
N ALA A 268 -19.04 5.28 14.32
CA ALA A 268 -18.11 5.17 13.20
C ALA A 268 -16.65 5.23 13.69
N GLN A 269 -16.31 6.15 14.56
CA GLN A 269 -14.96 6.26 15.14
C GLN A 269 -14.58 5.04 15.98
N GLU A 270 -15.47 4.55 16.82
CA GLU A 270 -15.26 3.34 17.63
C GLU A 270 -15.02 2.12 16.74
N MET A 271 -15.83 1.93 15.69
CA MET A 271 -15.66 0.84 14.74
C MET A 271 -14.32 0.94 14.00
N MET A 272 -13.91 2.14 13.58
CA MET A 272 -12.62 2.34 12.94
C MET A 272 -11.46 2.03 13.88
N VAL A 273 -11.53 2.41 15.15
CA VAL A 273 -10.48 2.07 16.13
C VAL A 273 -10.34 0.55 16.30
N MET A 274 -11.45 -0.18 16.33
CA MET A 274 -11.45 -1.64 16.53
C MET A 274 -11.01 -2.42 15.28
N ARG A 275 -11.26 -1.90 14.08
CA ARG A 275 -11.14 -2.66 12.82
C ARG A 275 -9.97 -2.23 11.95
N LEU A 276 -9.47 -1.01 12.12
CA LEU A 276 -8.48 -0.41 11.21
C LEU A 276 -7.05 -0.69 11.66
N LEU A 277 -6.30 -1.35 10.77
CA LEU A 277 -4.86 -1.53 10.90
C LEU A 277 -4.15 -0.67 9.84
N VAL A 278 -3.32 0.24 10.30
CA VAL A 278 -2.60 1.20 9.43
C VAL A 278 -1.12 0.86 9.42
N ASN A 279 -0.54 0.73 8.24
CA ASN A 279 0.91 0.60 8.10
C ASN A 279 1.59 1.95 8.32
N ARG A 280 1.96 2.25 9.57
CA ARG A 280 2.59 3.51 9.95
C ARG A 280 4.01 3.68 9.43
N ASN A 281 4.66 2.63 8.96
CA ASN A 281 6.03 2.71 8.43
C ASN A 281 6.09 3.43 7.08
N PHE A 282 4.97 3.54 6.37
CA PHE A 282 4.85 4.28 5.11
C PHE A 282 4.93 5.80 5.26
N TYR A 283 4.79 6.32 6.49
CA TYR A 283 4.78 7.75 6.79
C TYR A 283 6.17 8.35 7.05
N ARG A 284 7.25 7.56 6.97
CA ARG A 284 8.62 7.99 7.29
C ARG A 284 9.54 8.12 6.06
N VAL A 285 8.98 8.44 4.90
CA VAL A 285 9.78 8.76 3.70
C VAL A 285 9.94 10.26 3.56
#